data_5bf3f151a78fd47782222221a331a18b
#
_entry.id   5bf3f151a78fd47782222221a331a18b
#
_cell.length_a   1.000
_cell.length_b   1.000
_cell.length_c   1.000
_cell.angle_alpha   90.00
_cell.angle_beta   90.00
_cell.angle_gamma   90.00
#
_symmetry.space_group_name_H-M   'P 1'
#
loop_
_entity.id
_entity.type
_entity.pdbx_description
1 polymer ?
#
loop_
_entity_poly.entity_id
_entity_poly.type
_entity_poly.pdbx_seq_one_letter_code
_entity_poly.pdbx_strand_id
1 'polypeptide(L)'
;MIPNAPMLNSRQVAGRKPTVIPNLFRTNQIDSALLSAYTSQTGETLAALAERPLFLVFLRHFGCTFCREAVADLADKRQSIEAKGTPLAFVHLGTEAKAQWFFKPYGMLDVPRFSDPDGRLYEAFGLLRAELRQYLNSESILRMLGAMLRGHFVGFPAGDIERMPGAFLIDRGRIQKSFRHKLVSDRPDYLALATPN
;
A
#
# COMPACT_ATOMS: atom_id res chain seq x y z
N MET A 1 -14.34 -45.39 36.38
CA MET A 1 -13.82 -44.22 37.13
C MET A 1 -12.96 -43.44 36.12
N ILE A 2 -13.46 -42.31 35.67
CA ILE A 2 -12.77 -41.40 34.75
C ILE A 2 -12.31 -40.22 35.61
N PRO A 3 -11.00 -39.85 35.63
CA PRO A 3 -10.57 -38.72 36.44
C PRO A 3 -10.94 -37.36 35.76
N ASN A 4 -11.47 -36.44 36.60
CA ASN A 4 -11.85 -35.09 36.26
C ASN A 4 -10.66 -34.27 35.71
N ALA A 5 -10.85 -33.64 34.54
CA ALA A 5 -9.98 -32.61 34.04
C ALA A 5 -10.26 -31.27 34.79
N PRO A 6 -9.22 -30.48 35.11
CA PRO A 6 -9.43 -29.21 35.82
C PRO A 6 -10.02 -28.16 34.86
N MET A 7 -11.08 -27.48 35.32
CA MET A 7 -11.69 -26.35 34.61
C MET A 7 -10.73 -25.17 34.55
N LEU A 8 -10.42 -24.71 33.33
CA LEU A 8 -9.65 -23.50 33.05
C LEU A 8 -10.46 -22.26 33.48
N ASN A 9 -9.87 -21.48 34.34
CA ASN A 9 -10.41 -20.28 34.96
C ASN A 9 -10.52 -19.14 33.91
N SER A 10 -11.74 -18.68 33.63
CA SER A 10 -12.11 -17.69 32.60
C SER A 10 -11.73 -16.23 32.93
N ARG A 11 -10.70 -15.99 33.76
CA ARG A 11 -10.33 -14.63 34.24
C ARG A 11 -8.96 -14.12 33.75
N GLN A 12 -8.37 -14.64 32.68
CA GLN A 12 -7.09 -14.13 32.17
C GLN A 12 -7.10 -13.77 30.67
N VAL A 13 -8.18 -13.12 30.21
CA VAL A 13 -8.15 -12.36 28.96
C VAL A 13 -8.29 -10.87 29.31
N ALA A 14 -7.39 -10.39 30.16
CA ALA A 14 -7.27 -8.95 30.39
C ALA A 14 -6.36 -8.36 29.29
N GLY A 15 -6.97 -7.50 28.47
CA GLY A 15 -6.42 -6.53 27.55
C GLY A 15 -4.89 -6.37 27.49
N ARG A 16 -4.23 -6.99 26.53
CA ARG A 16 -2.94 -6.47 26.08
C ARG A 16 -3.21 -5.13 25.38
N LYS A 17 -2.92 -4.03 26.09
CA LYS A 17 -2.78 -2.70 25.47
C LYS A 17 -1.81 -2.86 24.30
N PRO A 18 -2.11 -2.25 23.14
CA PRO A 18 -1.15 -2.25 22.05
C PRO A 18 0.15 -1.63 22.58
N THR A 19 1.24 -2.38 22.47
CA THR A 19 2.58 -1.88 22.79
C THR A 19 2.86 -0.81 21.74
N VAL A 20 2.72 0.44 22.14
CA VAL A 20 3.21 1.59 21.34
C VAL A 20 4.73 1.43 21.34
N ILE A 21 5.31 1.00 20.21
CA ILE A 21 6.73 0.97 20.01
C ILE A 21 7.16 2.42 19.74
N PRO A 22 7.72 3.14 20.76
CA PRO A 22 8.18 4.51 20.55
C PRO A 22 9.49 4.40 19.77
N ASN A 23 9.53 4.80 18.53
CA ASN A 23 10.67 5.10 17.68
C ASN A 23 10.70 4.53 16.25
N LEU A 24 9.59 3.96 15.74
CA LEU A 24 9.56 3.46 14.36
C LEU A 24 9.71 4.59 13.31
N PHE A 25 9.52 5.86 13.71
CA PHE A 25 9.57 7.02 12.80
C PHE A 25 10.92 7.77 12.80
N ARG A 26 11.94 7.29 13.51
CA ARG A 26 13.26 7.94 13.58
C ARG A 26 14.29 7.42 12.59
N THR A 27 14.07 6.26 11.98
CA THR A 27 14.95 5.73 10.94
C THR A 27 14.14 5.57 9.66
N ASN A 28 14.59 6.19 8.56
CA ASN A 28 14.04 5.96 7.22
C ASN A 28 14.32 4.53 6.72
N GLN A 29 14.89 3.66 7.56
CA GLN A 29 15.23 2.28 7.25
C GLN A 29 14.05 1.36 7.58
N ILE A 30 13.65 0.54 6.62
CA ILE A 30 12.65 -0.51 6.80
C ILE A 30 13.38 -1.81 7.17
N ASP A 31 12.77 -2.59 8.06
CA ASP A 31 13.31 -3.89 8.48
C ASP A 31 13.47 -4.83 7.27
N SER A 32 14.69 -5.28 7.03
CA SER A 32 15.02 -6.16 5.92
C SER A 32 14.35 -7.53 6.02
N ALA A 33 14.14 -8.04 7.24
CA ALA A 33 13.41 -9.29 7.46
C ALA A 33 11.94 -9.15 7.05
N LEU A 34 11.33 -7.99 7.32
CA LEU A 34 9.99 -7.69 6.86
C LEU A 34 9.92 -7.63 5.33
N LEU A 35 10.85 -6.91 4.69
CA LEU A 35 10.87 -6.82 3.21
C LEU A 35 11.10 -8.18 2.55
N SER A 36 11.93 -9.05 3.15
CA SER A 36 12.21 -10.40 2.65
C SER A 36 11.02 -11.36 2.77
N ALA A 37 10.07 -11.06 3.66
CA ALA A 37 8.87 -11.89 3.85
C ALA A 37 7.83 -11.74 2.73
N TYR A 38 7.99 -10.76 1.83
CA TYR A 38 7.05 -10.50 0.74
C TYR A 38 7.67 -10.87 -0.61
N THR A 39 7.02 -11.80 -1.30
CA THR A 39 7.38 -12.22 -2.67
C THR A 39 6.32 -11.75 -3.64
N SER A 40 6.75 -11.16 -4.75
CA SER A 40 5.87 -10.69 -5.83
C SER A 40 5.35 -11.87 -6.67
N GLN A 41 4.37 -11.60 -7.54
CA GLN A 41 3.90 -12.57 -8.52
C GLN A 41 4.97 -12.93 -9.58
N THR A 42 6.04 -12.13 -9.70
CA THR A 42 7.19 -12.41 -10.58
C THR A 42 8.26 -13.28 -9.89
N GLY A 43 8.08 -13.60 -8.59
CA GLY A 43 8.99 -14.45 -7.82
C GLY A 43 10.11 -13.69 -7.10
N GLU A 44 10.21 -12.38 -7.24
CA GLU A 44 11.22 -11.55 -6.56
C GLU A 44 10.72 -11.11 -5.18
N THR A 45 11.61 -11.09 -4.19
CA THR A 45 11.28 -10.52 -2.89
C THR A 45 11.33 -8.99 -2.92
N LEU A 46 10.54 -8.34 -2.06
CA LEU A 46 10.58 -6.89 -1.94
C LEU A 46 11.96 -6.41 -1.46
N ALA A 47 12.66 -7.19 -0.63
CA ALA A 47 14.03 -6.91 -0.22
C ALA A 47 14.99 -6.86 -1.42
N ALA A 48 14.93 -7.86 -2.32
CA ALA A 48 15.79 -7.92 -3.50
C ALA A 48 15.54 -6.73 -4.46
N LEU A 49 14.28 -6.37 -4.67
CA LEU A 49 13.93 -5.19 -5.48
C LEU A 49 14.40 -3.88 -4.84
N ALA A 50 14.35 -3.79 -3.50
CA ALA A 50 14.71 -2.59 -2.75
C ALA A 50 16.23 -2.39 -2.55
N GLU A 51 17.09 -3.28 -3.05
CA GLU A 51 18.56 -3.10 -3.08
C GLU A 51 19.00 -1.96 -4.03
N ARG A 52 18.13 -1.57 -4.93
CA ARG A 52 18.31 -0.44 -5.87
C ARG A 52 17.12 0.51 -5.75
N PRO A 53 17.21 1.72 -6.32
CA PRO A 53 16.08 2.63 -6.35
C PRO A 53 14.82 1.93 -6.88
N LEU A 54 13.75 1.92 -6.06
CA LEU A 54 12.46 1.31 -6.35
C LEU A 54 11.35 2.30 -6.00
N PHE A 55 10.43 2.54 -6.94
CA PHE A 55 9.25 3.33 -6.67
C PHE A 55 8.10 2.42 -6.24
N LEU A 56 7.82 2.40 -4.94
CA LEU A 56 6.85 1.52 -4.31
C LEU A 56 5.54 2.28 -4.01
N VAL A 57 4.44 1.82 -4.59
CA VAL A 57 3.13 2.47 -4.49
C VAL A 57 2.13 1.58 -3.76
N PHE A 58 1.58 2.09 -2.69
CA PHE A 58 0.57 1.44 -1.86
C PHE A 58 -0.83 1.85 -2.29
N LEU A 59 -1.65 0.88 -2.68
CA LEU A 59 -3.04 1.09 -3.05
C LEU A 59 -3.97 0.82 -1.86
N ARG A 60 -5.12 1.49 -1.79
CA ARG A 60 -6.13 1.23 -0.75
C ARG A 60 -6.85 -0.10 -1.00
N HIS A 61 -7.77 -0.10 -1.95
CA HIS A 61 -8.55 -1.26 -2.37
C HIS A 61 -8.92 -1.13 -3.85
N PHE A 62 -9.17 -2.25 -4.52
CA PHE A 62 -9.40 -2.28 -5.96
C PHE A 62 -10.72 -1.65 -6.43
N GLY A 63 -11.65 -1.38 -5.50
CA GLY A 63 -12.87 -0.61 -5.77
C GLY A 63 -12.69 0.91 -5.68
N CYS A 64 -11.52 1.41 -5.29
CA CYS A 64 -11.28 2.85 -5.11
C CYS A 64 -11.06 3.55 -6.46
N THR A 65 -11.89 4.55 -6.79
CA THR A 65 -11.76 5.38 -7.98
C THR A 65 -10.38 6.05 -8.07
N PHE A 66 -9.88 6.60 -6.96
CA PHE A 66 -8.57 7.26 -6.93
C PHE A 66 -7.40 6.28 -7.09
N CYS A 67 -7.56 5.02 -6.65
CA CYS A 67 -6.55 3.98 -6.93
C CYS A 67 -6.50 3.63 -8.42
N ARG A 68 -7.66 3.58 -9.10
CA ARG A 68 -7.74 3.37 -10.54
C ARG A 68 -7.08 4.51 -11.31
N GLU A 69 -7.38 5.75 -10.93
CA GLU A 69 -6.77 6.95 -11.49
C GLU A 69 -5.24 6.95 -11.28
N ALA A 70 -4.77 6.62 -10.07
CA ALA A 70 -3.34 6.53 -9.75
C ALA A 70 -2.63 5.49 -10.61
N VAL A 71 -3.21 4.30 -10.81
CA VAL A 71 -2.61 3.26 -11.65
C VAL A 71 -2.61 3.65 -13.13
N ALA A 72 -3.67 4.31 -13.63
CA ALA A 72 -3.70 4.85 -15.00
C ALA A 72 -2.58 5.87 -15.22
N ASP A 73 -2.44 6.84 -14.30
CA ASP A 73 -1.36 7.82 -14.33
C ASP A 73 0.04 7.21 -14.32
N LEU A 74 0.22 6.18 -13.49
CA LEU A 74 1.51 5.49 -13.40
C LEU A 74 1.79 4.66 -14.65
N ALA A 75 0.77 4.09 -15.29
CA ALA A 75 0.90 3.41 -16.56
C ALA A 75 1.40 4.37 -17.65
N ASP A 76 0.81 5.55 -17.74
CA ASP A 76 1.20 6.60 -18.70
C ASP A 76 2.63 7.11 -18.43
N LYS A 77 3.06 7.19 -17.17
CA LYS A 77 4.37 7.71 -16.77
C LYS A 77 5.45 6.63 -16.61
N ARG A 78 5.08 5.34 -16.71
CA ARG A 78 5.95 4.21 -16.42
C ARG A 78 7.29 4.31 -17.15
N GLN A 79 7.27 4.47 -18.45
CA GLN A 79 8.48 4.56 -19.25
C GLN A 79 9.41 5.69 -18.79
N SER A 80 8.85 6.85 -18.45
CA SER A 80 9.63 7.99 -17.97
C SER A 80 10.23 7.78 -16.57
N ILE A 81 9.55 7.01 -15.71
CA ILE A 81 10.03 6.64 -14.37
C ILE A 81 11.15 5.60 -14.49
N GLU A 82 10.92 4.52 -15.26
CA GLU A 82 11.88 3.44 -15.44
C GLU A 82 13.15 3.89 -16.18
N ALA A 83 13.03 4.84 -17.12
CA ALA A 83 14.18 5.46 -17.80
C ALA A 83 15.14 6.20 -16.85
N LYS A 84 14.68 6.54 -15.63
CA LYS A 84 15.51 7.13 -14.55
C LYS A 84 16.18 6.08 -13.66
N GLY A 85 16.09 4.80 -14.04
CA GLY A 85 16.64 3.69 -13.25
C GLY A 85 15.80 3.33 -12.01
N THR A 86 14.53 3.74 -11.97
CA THR A 86 13.63 3.52 -10.84
C THR A 86 12.46 2.65 -11.27
N PRO A 87 12.56 1.31 -11.21
CA PRO A 87 11.45 0.43 -11.52
C PRO A 87 10.28 0.67 -10.55
N LEU A 88 9.07 0.34 -11.04
CA LEU A 88 7.82 0.49 -10.31
C LEU A 88 7.42 -0.83 -9.65
N ALA A 89 6.83 -0.76 -8.46
CA ALA A 89 6.17 -1.88 -7.81
C ALA A 89 4.94 -1.42 -7.01
N PHE A 90 3.99 -2.34 -6.77
CA PHE A 90 2.77 -2.06 -6.03
C PHE A 90 2.64 -2.92 -4.77
N VAL A 91 1.98 -2.36 -3.74
CA VAL A 91 1.51 -3.10 -2.57
C VAL A 91 -0.01 -2.95 -2.50
N HIS A 92 -0.72 -4.04 -2.23
CA HIS A 92 -2.17 -4.06 -2.15
C HIS A 92 -2.69 -4.98 -1.05
N LEU A 93 -3.91 -4.74 -0.59
CA LEU A 93 -4.58 -5.50 0.48
C LEU A 93 -5.41 -6.69 -0.05
N GLY A 94 -5.52 -6.84 -1.36
CA GLY A 94 -6.32 -7.88 -2.00
C GLY A 94 -5.53 -9.15 -2.31
N THR A 95 -6.23 -10.18 -2.78
CA THR A 95 -5.59 -11.40 -3.31
C THR A 95 -4.97 -11.15 -4.67
N GLU A 96 -3.99 -11.98 -5.05
CA GLU A 96 -3.33 -11.89 -6.36
C GLU A 96 -4.31 -12.06 -7.53
N ALA A 97 -5.30 -12.95 -7.42
CA ALA A 97 -6.32 -13.12 -8.46
C ALA A 97 -7.13 -11.82 -8.71
N LYS A 98 -7.49 -11.09 -7.64
CA LYS A 98 -8.15 -9.78 -7.77
C LYS A 98 -7.21 -8.72 -8.31
N ALA A 99 -5.93 -8.75 -7.94
CA ALA A 99 -4.90 -7.83 -8.43
C ALA A 99 -4.70 -8.02 -9.95
N GLN A 100 -4.56 -9.26 -10.42
CA GLN A 100 -4.43 -9.57 -11.85
C GLN A 100 -5.59 -8.97 -12.65
N TRP A 101 -6.83 -9.14 -12.20
CA TRP A 101 -8.00 -8.56 -12.85
C TRP A 101 -7.97 -7.02 -12.81
N PHE A 102 -7.53 -6.42 -11.70
CA PHE A 102 -7.46 -4.97 -11.52
C PHE A 102 -6.38 -4.31 -12.41
N PHE A 103 -5.17 -4.90 -12.51
CA PHE A 103 -4.04 -4.30 -13.26
C PHE A 103 -4.09 -4.56 -14.77
N LYS A 104 -4.83 -5.59 -15.22
CA LYS A 104 -4.94 -5.98 -16.63
C LYS A 104 -5.35 -4.85 -17.57
N PRO A 105 -6.38 -4.03 -17.28
CA PRO A 105 -6.81 -2.93 -18.17
C PRO A 105 -5.76 -1.83 -18.36
N TYR A 106 -4.79 -1.74 -17.45
CA TYR A 106 -3.73 -0.71 -17.48
C TYR A 106 -2.42 -1.22 -18.11
N GLY A 107 -2.36 -2.47 -18.57
CA GLY A 107 -1.14 -3.05 -19.13
C GLY A 107 -0.03 -3.25 -18.09
N MET A 108 -0.38 -3.40 -16.79
CA MET A 108 0.56 -3.42 -15.67
C MET A 108 0.74 -4.82 -15.05
N LEU A 109 0.45 -5.89 -15.80
CA LEU A 109 0.53 -7.26 -15.30
C LEU A 109 1.96 -7.74 -15.01
N ASP A 110 2.93 -7.19 -15.70
CA ASP A 110 4.37 -7.48 -15.56
C ASP A 110 5.03 -6.71 -14.41
N VAL A 111 4.39 -5.64 -13.90
CA VAL A 111 4.91 -4.85 -12.79
C VAL A 111 4.84 -5.65 -11.48
N PRO A 112 5.95 -5.78 -10.74
CA PRO A 112 5.96 -6.46 -9.44
C PRO A 112 4.90 -5.91 -8.50
N ARG A 113 4.17 -6.81 -7.82
CA ARG A 113 3.17 -6.44 -6.82
C ARG A 113 3.15 -7.42 -5.66
N PHE A 114 2.87 -6.89 -4.49
CA PHE A 114 2.92 -7.59 -3.22
C PHE A 114 1.56 -7.55 -2.54
N SER A 115 1.04 -8.73 -2.18
CA SER A 115 -0.18 -8.86 -1.38
C SER A 115 0.16 -8.72 0.09
N ASP A 116 -0.47 -7.76 0.78
CA ASP A 116 -0.31 -7.49 2.21
C ASP A 116 -1.69 -7.38 2.89
N PRO A 117 -2.46 -8.49 2.96
CA PRO A 117 -3.82 -8.47 3.47
C PRO A 117 -3.90 -8.05 4.95
N ASP A 118 -2.85 -8.30 5.73
CA ASP A 118 -2.75 -7.93 7.13
C ASP A 118 -2.32 -6.47 7.35
N GLY A 119 -1.82 -5.79 6.31
CA GLY A 119 -1.38 -4.40 6.35
C GLY A 119 -0.08 -4.15 7.10
N ARG A 120 0.77 -5.17 7.25
CA ARG A 120 2.06 -5.06 7.98
C ARG A 120 3.04 -4.14 7.26
N LEU A 121 3.11 -4.19 5.93
CA LEU A 121 3.89 -3.23 5.14
C LEU A 121 3.31 -1.82 5.28
N TYR A 122 1.97 -1.66 5.21
CA TYR A 122 1.33 -0.35 5.41
C TYR A 122 1.74 0.26 6.76
N GLU A 123 1.76 -0.51 7.83
CA GLU A 123 2.19 -0.05 9.15
C GLU A 123 3.68 0.32 9.18
N ALA A 124 4.54 -0.50 8.60
CA ALA A 124 5.98 -0.24 8.54
C ALA A 124 6.32 1.04 7.74
N PHE A 125 5.51 1.35 6.71
CA PHE A 125 5.66 2.59 5.93
C PHE A 125 4.88 3.78 6.52
N GLY A 126 4.26 3.61 7.69
CA GLY A 126 3.52 4.66 8.39
C GLY A 126 2.23 5.08 7.67
N LEU A 127 1.61 4.15 6.95
CA LEU A 127 0.31 4.34 6.31
C LEU A 127 -0.78 3.91 7.30
N LEU A 128 -1.30 4.90 8.01
CA LEU A 128 -2.29 4.72 9.07
C LEU A 128 -3.68 4.45 8.48
N ARG A 129 -4.61 4.04 9.35
CA ARG A 129 -6.04 3.96 9.01
C ARG A 129 -6.63 5.36 8.93
N ALA A 130 -7.46 5.59 7.92
CA ALA A 130 -8.16 6.85 7.74
C ALA A 130 -9.29 6.99 8.76
N GLU A 131 -9.48 8.20 9.28
CA GLU A 131 -10.70 8.55 9.98
C GLU A 131 -11.83 8.87 8.98
N LEU A 132 -13.09 8.59 9.36
CA LEU A 132 -14.26 8.79 8.48
C LEU A 132 -14.34 10.19 7.86
N ARG A 133 -13.92 11.24 8.59
CA ARG A 133 -13.85 12.62 8.09
C ARG A 133 -12.92 12.82 6.88
N GLN A 134 -11.93 11.95 6.67
CA GLN A 134 -11.00 12.03 5.53
C GLN A 134 -11.64 11.55 4.21
N TYR A 135 -12.78 10.88 4.30
CA TYR A 135 -13.56 10.43 3.14
C TYR A 135 -14.63 11.44 2.72
N LEU A 136 -15.25 12.13 3.68
CA LEU A 136 -16.50 12.89 3.50
C LEU A 136 -16.28 14.40 3.38
N ASN A 137 -15.08 14.86 3.02
CA ASN A 137 -14.91 16.29 2.75
C ASN A 137 -15.39 16.66 1.32
N SER A 138 -15.83 17.91 1.16
CA SER A 138 -16.38 18.43 -0.10
C SER A 138 -15.37 18.32 -1.26
N GLU A 139 -14.09 18.48 -1.00
CA GLU A 139 -13.03 18.37 -2.00
C GLU A 139 -12.89 16.95 -2.54
N SER A 140 -12.92 15.94 -1.67
CA SER A 140 -12.89 14.52 -2.08
C SER A 140 -14.11 14.15 -2.92
N ILE A 141 -15.29 14.67 -2.60
CA ILE A 141 -16.53 14.42 -3.35
C ILE A 141 -16.44 15.04 -4.76
N LEU A 142 -16.02 16.31 -4.88
CA LEU A 142 -15.86 16.97 -6.18
C LEU A 142 -14.80 16.28 -7.04
N ARG A 143 -13.67 15.88 -6.46
CA ARG A 143 -12.61 15.15 -7.17
C ARG A 143 -13.08 13.75 -7.59
N MET A 144 -13.89 13.07 -6.78
CA MET A 144 -14.49 11.77 -7.14
C MET A 144 -15.39 11.90 -8.37
N LEU A 145 -16.26 12.93 -8.42
CA LEU A 145 -17.10 13.22 -9.60
C LEU A 145 -16.24 13.46 -10.83
N GLY A 146 -15.16 14.26 -10.71
CA GLY A 146 -14.21 14.48 -11.79
C GLY A 146 -13.51 13.22 -12.27
N ALA A 147 -13.12 12.31 -11.38
CA ALA A 147 -12.52 11.02 -11.73
C ALA A 147 -13.52 10.08 -12.42
N MET A 148 -14.79 10.07 -11.97
CA MET A 148 -15.87 9.32 -12.63
C MET A 148 -16.13 9.81 -14.05
N LEU A 149 -16.08 11.11 -14.30
CA LEU A 149 -16.22 11.68 -15.65
C LEU A 149 -15.05 11.27 -16.59
N ARG A 150 -13.88 10.94 -16.04
CA ARG A 150 -12.73 10.38 -16.78
C ARG A 150 -12.79 8.85 -16.92
N GLY A 151 -13.92 8.22 -16.55
CA GLY A 151 -14.11 6.77 -16.71
C GLY A 151 -13.65 5.91 -15.52
N HIS A 152 -13.23 6.51 -14.41
CA HIS A 152 -12.80 5.79 -13.21
C HIS A 152 -13.97 5.60 -12.22
N PHE A 153 -14.79 4.59 -12.45
CA PHE A 153 -15.97 4.33 -11.62
C PHE A 153 -15.63 3.65 -10.30
N VAL A 154 -16.48 3.89 -9.29
CA VAL A 154 -16.41 3.20 -8.00
C VAL A 154 -16.73 1.73 -8.20
N GLY A 155 -15.83 0.84 -7.76
CA GLY A 155 -16.05 -0.60 -7.74
C GLY A 155 -16.41 -1.10 -6.33
N PHE A 156 -16.71 -2.38 -6.21
CA PHE A 156 -16.95 -2.99 -4.90
C PHE A 156 -15.70 -2.91 -4.03
N PRO A 157 -15.81 -2.50 -2.75
CA PRO A 157 -14.70 -2.51 -1.81
C PRO A 157 -14.13 -3.93 -1.67
N ALA A 158 -12.82 -4.07 -1.76
CA ALA A 158 -12.13 -5.33 -1.55
C ALA A 158 -10.88 -5.08 -0.71
N GLY A 159 -10.87 -5.61 0.51
CA GLY A 159 -9.82 -5.38 1.51
C GLY A 159 -10.20 -4.34 2.56
N ASP A 160 -9.23 -3.97 3.41
CA ASP A 160 -9.40 -2.95 4.45
C ASP A 160 -9.56 -1.56 3.81
N ILE A 161 -10.80 -1.04 3.82
CA ILE A 161 -11.15 0.26 3.21
C ILE A 161 -10.62 1.45 4.01
N GLU A 162 -10.15 1.25 5.22
CA GLU A 162 -9.66 2.32 6.11
C GLU A 162 -8.18 2.64 5.86
N ARG A 163 -7.40 1.77 5.23
CA ARG A 163 -5.98 2.03 4.98
C ARG A 163 -5.77 3.16 3.98
N MET A 164 -4.87 4.07 4.32
CA MET A 164 -4.50 5.19 3.43
C MET A 164 -3.45 4.73 2.41
N PRO A 165 -3.53 5.25 1.17
CA PRO A 165 -2.51 4.99 0.17
C PRO A 165 -1.25 5.81 0.41
N GLY A 166 -0.18 5.46 -0.31
CA GLY A 166 1.07 6.21 -0.29
C GLY A 166 1.99 5.82 -1.43
N ALA A 167 3.01 6.65 -1.65
CA ALA A 167 4.04 6.36 -2.64
C ALA A 167 5.42 6.70 -2.07
N PHE A 168 6.41 5.85 -2.33
CA PHE A 168 7.73 5.91 -1.72
C PHE A 168 8.81 5.62 -2.75
N LEU A 169 9.85 6.45 -2.77
CA LEU A 169 11.11 6.07 -3.37
C LEU A 169 11.95 5.42 -2.30
N ILE A 170 12.31 4.16 -2.48
CA ILE A 170 13.18 3.42 -1.56
C ILE A 170 14.48 3.02 -2.29
N ASP A 171 15.59 2.98 -1.56
CA ASP A 171 16.88 2.51 -2.03
C ASP A 171 17.63 1.86 -0.86
N ARG A 172 18.17 0.65 -1.05
CA ARG A 172 18.82 -0.17 -0.02
C ARG A 172 17.97 -0.29 1.26
N GLY A 173 16.68 -0.55 1.07
CA GLY A 173 15.71 -0.64 2.15
C GLY A 173 15.43 0.66 2.91
N ARG A 174 15.92 1.82 2.42
CA ARG A 174 15.72 3.14 3.05
C ARG A 174 14.74 3.99 2.24
N ILE A 175 13.81 4.63 2.93
CA ILE A 175 12.92 5.62 2.32
C ILE A 175 13.72 6.88 2.02
N GLN A 176 13.86 7.21 0.74
CA GLN A 176 14.50 8.41 0.22
C GLN A 176 13.49 9.56 0.08
N LYS A 177 12.33 9.25 -0.49
CA LYS A 177 11.21 10.19 -0.65
C LYS A 177 9.91 9.49 -0.27
N SER A 178 8.95 10.23 0.25
CA SER A 178 7.65 9.67 0.62
C SER A 178 6.54 10.66 0.38
N PHE A 179 5.40 10.14 -0.06
CA PHE A 179 4.13 10.83 -0.07
C PHE A 179 3.09 9.95 0.63
N ARG A 180 2.63 10.38 1.79
CA ARG A 180 1.53 9.74 2.53
C ARG A 180 0.30 10.57 2.36
N HIS A 181 -0.75 9.99 1.80
CA HIS A 181 -2.00 10.71 1.57
C HIS A 181 -2.61 11.16 2.89
N LYS A 182 -3.01 12.42 2.96
CA LYS A 182 -3.82 12.99 4.06
C LYS A 182 -5.31 12.88 3.72
N LEU A 183 -5.65 13.04 2.45
CA LEU A 183 -6.97 12.82 1.90
C LEU A 183 -6.91 11.66 0.89
N VAL A 184 -8.00 10.92 0.75
CA VAL A 184 -8.08 9.83 -0.22
C VAL A 184 -7.94 10.28 -1.68
N SER A 185 -8.22 11.55 -1.93
CA SER A 185 -8.14 12.23 -3.23
C SER A 185 -6.81 12.89 -3.51
N ASP A 186 -5.85 12.84 -2.59
CA ASP A 186 -4.52 13.43 -2.81
C ASP A 186 -3.84 12.78 -4.02
N ARG A 187 -3.09 13.57 -4.78
CA ARG A 187 -2.40 13.12 -5.98
C ARG A 187 -1.00 13.75 -6.04
N PRO A 188 0.05 12.97 -5.80
CA PRO A 188 1.42 13.46 -5.89
C PRO A 188 1.88 13.65 -7.34
N ASP A 189 2.92 14.44 -7.53
CA ASP A 189 3.73 14.35 -8.74
C ASP A 189 4.57 13.07 -8.69
N TYR A 190 4.07 12.01 -9.32
CA TYR A 190 4.71 10.69 -9.33
C TYR A 190 6.10 10.73 -9.97
N LEU A 191 6.30 11.54 -11.03
CA LEU A 191 7.58 11.61 -11.72
C LEU A 191 8.66 12.30 -10.86
N ALA A 192 8.31 13.40 -10.19
CA ALA A 192 9.21 14.07 -9.27
C ALA A 192 9.53 13.20 -8.04
N LEU A 193 8.51 12.47 -7.53
CA LEU A 193 8.67 11.60 -6.38
C LEU A 193 9.54 10.37 -6.70
N ALA A 194 9.37 9.78 -7.89
CA ALA A 194 10.13 8.61 -8.34
C ALA A 194 11.55 8.91 -8.82
N THR A 195 11.92 10.20 -9.00
CA THR A 195 13.28 10.59 -9.44
C THR A 195 14.25 10.49 -8.26
N PRO A 196 15.33 9.70 -8.32
CA PRO A 196 16.41 9.72 -7.33
C PRO A 196 17.05 11.13 -7.22
N ASN A 197 17.66 11.43 -6.07
CA ASN A 197 18.40 12.69 -5.89
C ASN A 197 19.75 12.64 -6.60
#